data_56ff779b70d687952064e778fd6a9d82
#
_entry.id   56ff779b70d687952064e778fd6a9d82
#
_cell.length_a   1.000
_cell.length_b   1.000
_cell.length_c   1.000
_cell.angle_alpha   90.00
_cell.angle_beta   90.00
_cell.angle_gamma   90.00
#
_symmetry.space_group_name_H-M   'P 1'
#
loop_
_entity.id
_entity.type
_entity.pdbx_description
1 polymer ?
#
loop_
_entity_poly.entity_id
_entity_poly.type
_entity_poly.pdbx_seq_one_letter_code
_entity_poly.pdbx_strand_id
1 'polypeptide(L)'
;MDAERIRTYLLTLPHTVETRQWGNNLVFWVADKTIGGKMFALINLDDPGGTRLAKAALSFAASPERFHELLEIEGVIPAPYLARAHWIALEHWDVLRKNELEDLLRTANTLIYAKLPKRTKDVLAMPKTDRKRLITDRKELLAAKAAGNVRDAGKKV
;
A
#
# COMPACT_ATOMS: atom_id res chain seq x y z
N MET A 1 15.17 13.15 -1.68
CA MET A 1 13.93 12.62 -1.05
C MET A 1 14.29 11.72 0.12
N ASP A 2 13.43 11.63 1.09
CA ASP A 2 13.57 10.72 2.21
C ASP A 2 12.21 10.09 2.52
N ALA A 3 12.19 9.14 3.46
CA ALA A 3 10.98 8.41 3.80
C ALA A 3 9.83 9.33 4.23
N GLU A 4 10.13 10.36 5.01
CA GLU A 4 9.09 11.26 5.52
C GLU A 4 8.47 12.11 4.43
N ARG A 5 9.26 12.62 3.50
CA ARG A 5 8.76 13.40 2.36
C ARG A 5 7.90 12.53 1.44
N ILE A 6 8.33 11.30 1.19
CA ILE A 6 7.57 10.36 0.36
C ILE A 6 6.25 10.03 1.06
N ARG A 7 6.29 9.75 2.37
CA ARG A 7 5.09 9.50 3.16
C ARG A 7 4.10 10.66 3.07
N THR A 8 4.60 11.88 3.26
CA THR A 8 3.77 13.09 3.18
C THR A 8 3.10 13.21 1.81
N TYR A 9 3.85 12.97 0.74
CA TYR A 9 3.29 13.00 -0.60
C TYR A 9 2.24 11.92 -0.81
N LEU A 10 2.51 10.68 -0.40
CA LEU A 10 1.56 9.57 -0.54
C LEU A 10 0.23 9.86 0.17
N LEU A 11 0.28 10.49 1.33
CA LEU A 11 -0.92 10.84 2.08
C LEU A 11 -1.75 11.96 1.42
N THR A 12 -1.20 12.69 0.46
CA THR A 12 -1.96 13.66 -0.34
C THR A 12 -2.76 13.01 -1.47
N LEU A 13 -2.45 11.77 -1.83
CA LEU A 13 -3.12 11.08 -2.93
C LEU A 13 -4.53 10.64 -2.52
N PRO A 14 -5.47 10.58 -3.50
CA PRO A 14 -6.88 10.27 -3.20
C PRO A 14 -7.06 8.94 -2.46
N HIS A 15 -7.90 8.94 -1.44
CA HIS A 15 -8.35 7.75 -0.70
C HIS A 15 -7.22 6.94 -0.04
N THR A 16 -6.07 7.56 0.19
CA THR A 16 -4.92 6.87 0.76
C THR A 16 -5.09 6.63 2.26
N VAL A 17 -4.85 5.38 2.67
CA VAL A 17 -4.86 4.95 4.07
C VAL A 17 -3.51 4.33 4.38
N GLU A 18 -2.89 4.73 5.49
CA GLU A 18 -1.59 4.22 5.94
C GLU A 18 -1.79 3.21 7.05
N THR A 19 -1.07 2.08 6.97
CA THR A 19 -0.97 1.11 8.06
C THR A 19 0.48 0.74 8.28
N ARG A 20 0.81 0.25 9.47
CA ARG A 20 2.14 -0.30 9.77
C ARG A 20 1.99 -1.81 9.90
N GLN A 21 2.70 -2.56 9.07
CA GLN A 21 2.59 -4.02 8.99
C GLN A 21 3.94 -4.65 8.68
N TRP A 22 4.01 -5.97 8.89
CA TRP A 22 5.16 -6.79 8.52
C TRP A 22 6.48 -6.22 9.03
N GLY A 23 6.54 -6.03 10.35
CA GLY A 23 7.67 -5.42 11.00
C GLY A 23 7.65 -3.91 10.85
N ASN A 24 8.70 -3.34 10.29
CA ASN A 24 8.87 -1.88 10.23
C ASN A 24 8.57 -1.32 8.84
N ASN A 25 7.42 -1.71 8.27
CA ASN A 25 6.96 -1.22 6.97
C ASN A 25 5.72 -0.35 7.12
N LEU A 26 5.70 0.77 6.39
CA LEU A 26 4.49 1.57 6.20
C LEU A 26 3.84 1.12 4.90
N VAL A 27 2.59 0.72 4.97
CA VAL A 27 1.83 0.25 3.82
C VAL A 27 0.74 1.26 3.48
N PHE A 28 0.65 1.62 2.21
CA PHE A 28 -0.30 2.62 1.73
C PHE A 28 -1.34 1.94 0.85
N TRP A 29 -2.60 2.12 1.22
CA TRP A 29 -3.76 1.49 0.60
C TRP A 29 -4.59 2.52 -0.13
N VAL A 30 -5.22 2.14 -1.23
CA VAL A 30 -6.34 2.88 -1.78
C VAL A 30 -7.58 2.32 -1.12
N ALA A 31 -8.22 3.10 -0.28
CA ALA A 31 -9.34 2.76 0.58
C ALA A 31 -8.94 1.86 1.75
N ASP A 32 -9.74 1.90 2.80
CA ASP A 32 -9.56 1.08 3.98
C ASP A 32 -9.73 -0.41 3.62
N LYS A 33 -8.89 -1.25 4.18
CA LYS A 33 -8.92 -2.70 3.95
C LYS A 33 -10.28 -3.31 4.30
N THR A 34 -10.94 -2.80 5.33
CA THR A 34 -12.24 -3.34 5.79
C THR A 34 -13.35 -3.15 4.78
N ILE A 35 -13.21 -2.23 3.84
CA ILE A 35 -14.18 -2.01 2.76
C ILE A 35 -13.66 -2.47 1.39
N GLY A 36 -12.61 -3.28 1.38
CA GLY A 36 -12.07 -3.83 0.14
C GLY A 36 -10.93 -3.05 -0.47
N GLY A 37 -10.27 -2.17 0.31
CA GLY A 37 -9.11 -1.42 -0.15
C GLY A 37 -7.93 -2.33 -0.51
N LYS A 38 -7.08 -1.85 -1.40
CA LYS A 38 -5.89 -2.57 -1.86
C LYS A 38 -4.66 -1.69 -1.73
N MET A 39 -3.52 -2.30 -1.41
CA MET A 39 -2.28 -1.56 -1.27
C MET A 39 -1.71 -1.13 -2.63
N PHE A 40 -1.02 0.01 -2.65
CA PHE A 40 -0.38 0.52 -3.86
C PHE A 40 1.08 0.92 -3.65
N ALA A 41 1.52 1.11 -2.43
CA ALA A 41 2.90 1.48 -2.10
C ALA A 41 3.29 0.98 -0.72
N LEU A 42 4.60 0.80 -0.50
CA LEU A 42 5.16 0.32 0.75
C LEU A 42 6.51 0.99 0.99
N ILE A 43 6.68 1.60 2.17
CA ILE A 43 7.94 2.18 2.61
C ILE A 43 8.58 1.24 3.64
N ASN A 44 9.81 0.84 3.39
CA ASN A 44 10.61 0.09 4.36
C ASN A 44 11.33 1.10 5.26
N LEU A 45 11.01 1.11 6.55
CA LEU A 45 11.62 2.01 7.52
C LEU A 45 12.94 1.46 8.08
N ASP A 46 13.25 0.19 7.86
CA ASP A 46 14.56 -0.36 8.21
C ASP A 46 15.61 0.23 7.27
N ASP A 47 16.85 0.34 7.75
CA ASP A 47 17.92 0.92 6.96
C ASP A 47 18.13 0.13 5.65
N PRO A 48 17.81 0.71 4.49
CA PRO A 48 17.91 0.00 3.21
C PRO A 48 19.35 -0.27 2.78
N GLY A 49 20.35 0.26 3.46
CA GLY A 49 21.75 0.01 3.16
C GLY A 49 22.37 -1.15 3.93
N GLY A 50 21.68 -1.72 4.92
CA GLY A 50 22.27 -2.60 5.91
C GLY A 50 22.30 -4.08 5.57
N THR A 51 21.30 -4.63 4.89
CA THR A 51 21.19 -6.07 4.62
C THR A 51 20.59 -6.36 3.25
N ARG A 52 20.68 -7.62 2.80
CA ARG A 52 20.07 -8.08 1.55
C ARG A 52 18.56 -7.91 1.52
N LEU A 53 17.89 -8.05 2.66
CA LEU A 53 16.45 -7.92 2.79
C LEU A 53 16.01 -6.46 2.75
N ALA A 54 16.94 -5.55 2.98
CA ALA A 54 16.67 -4.11 3.05
C ALA A 54 17.02 -3.36 1.76
N LYS A 55 17.15 -4.06 0.62
CA LYS A 55 17.47 -3.41 -0.66
C LYS A 55 16.35 -2.55 -1.22
N ALA A 56 15.13 -2.77 -0.77
CA ALA A 56 13.98 -2.02 -1.27
C ALA A 56 13.58 -0.96 -0.26
N ALA A 57 13.96 0.28 -0.51
CA ALA A 57 13.55 1.42 0.32
C ALA A 57 12.06 1.74 0.13
N LEU A 58 11.60 1.68 -1.11
CA LEU A 58 10.23 1.98 -1.51
C LEU A 58 9.80 1.00 -2.59
N SER A 59 8.61 0.43 -2.44
CA SER A 59 8.00 -0.44 -3.45
C SER A 59 6.63 0.11 -3.82
N PHE A 60 6.25 -0.01 -5.08
CA PHE A 60 4.93 0.47 -5.54
C PHE A 60 4.49 -0.24 -6.81
N ALA A 61 3.19 -0.20 -7.09
CA ALA A 61 2.60 -0.80 -8.26
C ALA A 61 2.98 -0.03 -9.53
N ALA A 62 3.28 -0.74 -10.59
CA ALA A 62 3.53 -0.16 -11.92
C ALA A 62 2.59 -0.82 -12.93
N SER A 63 2.40 -0.19 -14.07
CA SER A 63 1.66 -0.82 -15.16
C SER A 63 2.49 -1.94 -15.79
N PRO A 64 1.86 -3.01 -16.30
CA PRO A 64 2.59 -4.07 -16.98
C PRO A 64 3.49 -3.55 -18.11
N GLU A 65 3.02 -2.54 -18.83
CA GLU A 65 3.74 -1.93 -19.96
C GLU A 65 5.02 -1.23 -19.52
N ARG A 66 4.98 -0.57 -18.36
CA ARG A 66 6.11 0.19 -17.84
C ARG A 66 7.04 -0.62 -16.94
N PHE A 67 6.59 -1.77 -16.45
CA PHE A 67 7.35 -2.59 -15.53
C PHE A 67 8.74 -2.91 -16.06
N HIS A 68 8.84 -3.45 -17.27
CA HIS A 68 10.12 -3.83 -17.88
C HIS A 68 10.98 -2.61 -18.22
N GLU A 69 10.37 -1.54 -18.70
CA GLU A 69 11.05 -0.28 -18.98
C GLU A 69 11.71 0.30 -17.72
N LEU A 70 10.98 0.33 -16.63
CA LEU A 70 11.48 0.87 -15.37
C LEU A 70 12.62 0.04 -14.79
N LEU A 71 12.61 -1.28 -15.01
CA LEU A 71 13.68 -2.17 -14.54
C LEU A 71 15.03 -1.90 -15.25
N GLU A 72 15.04 -1.18 -16.35
CA GLU A 72 16.28 -0.80 -17.04
C GLU A 72 17.02 0.32 -16.30
N ILE A 73 16.36 1.02 -15.39
CA ILE A 73 16.95 2.11 -14.61
C ILE A 73 17.80 1.50 -13.48
N GLU A 74 19.04 1.94 -13.36
CA GLU A 74 19.92 1.50 -12.27
C GLU A 74 19.30 1.87 -10.92
N GLY A 75 19.23 0.89 -10.00
CA GLY A 75 18.62 1.08 -8.70
C GLY A 75 17.12 0.74 -8.64
N VAL A 76 16.51 0.43 -9.78
CA VAL A 76 15.14 -0.08 -9.84
C VAL A 76 15.19 -1.60 -9.98
N ILE A 77 14.51 -2.30 -9.08
CA ILE A 77 14.48 -3.77 -9.02
C ILE A 77 13.03 -4.26 -8.98
N PRO A 78 12.79 -5.54 -9.33
CA PRO A 78 11.48 -6.12 -9.07
C PRO A 78 11.21 -6.11 -7.56
N ALA A 79 10.01 -5.72 -7.16
CA ALA A 79 9.69 -5.65 -5.74
C ALA A 79 9.72 -7.05 -5.11
N PRO A 80 10.37 -7.25 -3.96
CA PRO A 80 10.38 -8.52 -3.27
C PRO A 80 8.93 -9.00 -3.01
N TYR A 81 8.64 -10.26 -3.34
CA TYR A 81 7.33 -10.91 -3.18
C TYR A 81 6.20 -10.35 -4.04
N LEU A 82 6.39 -9.19 -4.69
CA LEU A 82 5.33 -8.48 -5.43
C LEU A 82 5.62 -8.32 -6.92
N ALA A 83 6.69 -8.92 -7.41
CA ALA A 83 7.09 -8.81 -8.81
C ALA A 83 6.03 -9.35 -9.78
N ARG A 84 5.29 -10.40 -9.40
CA ARG A 84 4.22 -10.98 -10.22
C ARG A 84 3.07 -10.00 -10.47
N ALA A 85 2.85 -9.08 -9.54
CA ALA A 85 1.84 -8.04 -9.68
C ALA A 85 2.38 -6.79 -10.39
N HIS A 86 3.57 -6.88 -10.99
CA HIS A 86 4.27 -5.79 -11.67
C HIS A 86 4.64 -4.63 -10.74
N TRP A 87 4.93 -4.95 -9.49
CA TRP A 87 5.48 -3.97 -8.55
C TRP A 87 6.98 -3.85 -8.74
N ILE A 88 7.47 -2.62 -8.67
CA ILE A 88 8.90 -2.30 -8.66
C ILE A 88 9.31 -1.77 -7.30
N ALA A 89 10.61 -1.82 -7.03
CA ALA A 89 11.19 -1.26 -5.82
C ALA A 89 12.38 -0.40 -6.17
N LEU A 90 12.60 0.64 -5.38
CA LEU A 90 13.78 1.48 -5.46
C LEU A 90 14.76 1.07 -4.36
N GLU A 91 16.01 0.86 -4.71
CA GLU A 91 17.06 0.52 -3.74
C GLU A 91 17.37 1.69 -2.81
N HIS A 92 17.22 2.92 -3.32
CA HIS A 92 17.49 4.15 -2.57
C HIS A 92 16.41 5.19 -2.85
N TRP A 93 16.27 6.14 -1.96
CA TRP A 93 15.30 7.24 -2.08
C TRP A 93 15.53 8.13 -3.30
N ASP A 94 16.77 8.21 -3.79
CA ASP A 94 17.19 9.15 -4.83
C ASP A 94 17.45 8.49 -6.19
N VAL A 95 16.97 7.27 -6.40
CA VAL A 95 17.09 6.57 -7.69
C VAL A 95 16.40 7.34 -8.81
N LEU A 96 15.26 7.95 -8.50
CA LEU A 96 14.49 8.75 -9.44
C LEU A 96 14.43 10.20 -8.97
N ARG A 97 14.25 11.11 -9.92
CA ARG A 97 14.02 12.51 -9.59
C ARG A 97 12.67 12.66 -8.89
N LYS A 98 12.56 13.66 -8.05
CA LYS A 98 11.33 13.91 -7.27
C LYS A 98 10.09 13.91 -8.14
N ASN A 99 10.10 14.64 -9.25
CA ASN A 99 8.93 14.74 -10.12
C ASN A 99 8.56 13.42 -10.77
N GLU A 100 9.55 12.66 -11.21
CA GLU A 100 9.34 11.34 -11.80
C GLU A 100 8.76 10.36 -10.78
N LEU A 101 9.28 10.38 -9.56
CA LEU A 101 8.81 9.52 -8.49
C LEU A 101 7.37 9.87 -8.10
N GLU A 102 7.06 11.14 -7.93
CA GLU A 102 5.70 11.58 -7.60
C GLU A 102 4.70 11.17 -8.68
N ASP A 103 5.06 11.29 -9.95
CA ASP A 103 4.20 10.85 -11.06
C ASP A 103 3.95 9.34 -11.02
N LEU A 104 4.98 8.55 -10.75
CA LEU A 104 4.84 7.10 -10.66
C LEU A 104 4.00 6.67 -9.46
N LEU A 105 4.15 7.32 -8.33
CA LEU A 105 3.35 7.04 -7.13
C LEU A 105 1.88 7.41 -7.35
N ARG A 106 1.62 8.54 -8.00
CA ARG A 106 0.25 8.94 -8.36
C ARG A 106 -0.36 7.94 -9.34
N THR A 107 0.42 7.49 -10.32
CA THR A 107 -0.01 6.45 -11.25
C THR A 107 -0.32 5.14 -10.53
N ALA A 108 0.51 4.75 -9.56
CA ALA A 108 0.27 3.55 -8.74
C ALA A 108 -1.07 3.64 -8.01
N ASN A 109 -1.36 4.78 -7.40
CA ASN A 109 -2.66 5.01 -6.74
C ASN A 109 -3.81 4.85 -7.74
N THR A 110 -3.71 5.46 -8.91
CA THR A 110 -4.73 5.39 -9.97
C THR A 110 -4.94 3.97 -10.48
N LEU A 111 -3.85 3.23 -10.70
CA LEU A 111 -3.91 1.85 -11.16
C LEU A 111 -4.64 0.95 -10.16
N ILE A 112 -4.32 1.10 -8.89
CA ILE A 112 -4.95 0.28 -7.85
C ILE A 112 -6.40 0.71 -7.63
N TYR A 113 -6.70 2.01 -7.68
CA TYR A 113 -8.09 2.47 -7.61
C TYR A 113 -8.93 1.81 -8.71
N ALA A 114 -8.42 1.74 -9.93
CA ALA A 114 -9.14 1.13 -11.05
C ALA A 114 -9.46 -0.36 -10.82
N LYS A 115 -8.64 -1.04 -10.03
CA LYS A 115 -8.81 -2.47 -9.70
C LYS A 115 -9.74 -2.72 -8.51
N LEU A 116 -10.18 -1.69 -7.82
CA LEU A 116 -11.07 -1.86 -6.67
C LEU A 116 -12.44 -2.39 -7.12
N PRO A 117 -13.11 -3.23 -6.29
CA PRO A 117 -14.47 -3.65 -6.57
C PRO A 117 -15.42 -2.46 -6.64
N LYS A 118 -16.47 -2.58 -7.43
CA LYS A 118 -17.47 -1.52 -7.56
C LYS A 118 -18.03 -1.08 -6.21
N ARG A 119 -18.36 -2.03 -5.34
CA ARG A 119 -18.90 -1.73 -4.01
C ARG A 119 -17.94 -0.88 -3.17
N THR A 120 -16.64 -1.09 -3.31
CA THR A 120 -15.62 -0.28 -2.63
C THR A 120 -15.61 1.14 -3.17
N LYS A 121 -15.65 1.28 -4.50
CA LYS A 121 -15.75 2.60 -5.14
C LYS A 121 -17.03 3.34 -4.74
N ASP A 122 -18.13 2.63 -4.61
CA ASP A 122 -19.41 3.22 -4.18
C ASP A 122 -19.29 3.77 -2.75
N VAL A 123 -18.63 3.04 -1.85
CA VAL A 123 -18.37 3.53 -0.48
C VAL A 123 -17.50 4.78 -0.50
N LEU A 124 -16.47 4.81 -1.35
CA LEU A 124 -15.60 5.99 -1.47
C LEU A 124 -16.33 7.21 -2.01
N ALA A 125 -17.42 7.01 -2.77
CA ALA A 125 -18.25 8.10 -3.28
C ALA A 125 -19.27 8.61 -2.25
N MET A 126 -19.45 7.93 -1.12
CA MET A 126 -20.35 8.36 -0.05
C MET A 126 -19.85 9.62 0.65
N PRO A 127 -20.74 10.39 1.30
CA PRO A 127 -20.32 11.47 2.19
C PRO A 127 -19.34 10.95 3.26
N LYS A 128 -18.38 11.78 3.62
CA LYS A 128 -17.30 11.42 4.55
C LYS A 128 -17.81 10.83 5.88
N THR A 129 -18.89 11.39 6.41
CA THR A 129 -19.49 10.94 7.67
C THR A 129 -20.05 9.52 7.54
N ASP A 130 -20.80 9.24 6.47
CA ASP A 130 -21.38 7.92 6.23
C ASP A 130 -20.30 6.87 5.99
N ARG A 131 -19.28 7.22 5.23
CA ARG A 131 -18.13 6.36 4.97
C ARG A 131 -17.39 5.98 6.25
N LYS A 132 -17.12 6.94 7.12
CA LYS A 132 -16.45 6.70 8.41
C LYS A 132 -17.27 5.77 9.29
N ARG A 133 -18.58 5.97 9.34
CA ARG A 133 -19.48 5.12 10.11
C ARG A 133 -19.44 3.68 9.61
N LEU A 134 -19.51 3.49 8.30
CA LEU A 134 -19.47 2.16 7.69
C LEU A 134 -18.15 1.44 7.99
N ILE A 135 -17.04 2.13 7.89
CA ILE A 135 -15.71 1.58 8.18
C ILE A 135 -15.62 1.18 9.66
N THR A 136 -16.09 2.04 10.58
CA THR A 136 -16.09 1.76 12.00
C THR A 136 -16.94 0.53 12.31
N ASP A 137 -18.15 0.45 11.76
CA ASP A 137 -19.06 -0.70 11.95
C ASP A 137 -18.42 -1.99 11.46
N ARG A 138 -17.74 -1.95 10.31
CA ARG A 138 -17.05 -3.11 9.76
C ARG A 138 -15.89 -3.57 10.62
N LYS A 139 -15.11 -2.63 11.16
CA LYS A 139 -14.01 -2.94 12.07
C LYS A 139 -14.51 -3.60 13.34
N GLU A 140 -15.60 -3.11 13.92
CA GLU A 140 -16.22 -3.69 15.10
C GLU A 140 -16.74 -5.10 14.83
N LEU A 141 -17.37 -5.30 13.68
CA LEU A 141 -17.87 -6.61 13.27
C LEU A 141 -16.74 -7.63 13.11
N LEU A 142 -15.64 -7.24 12.49
CA LEU A 142 -14.46 -8.10 12.31
C LEU A 142 -13.82 -8.43 13.66
N ALA A 143 -13.74 -7.47 14.57
CA ALA A 143 -13.21 -7.69 15.91
C ALA A 143 -14.10 -8.66 16.70
N ALA A 144 -15.42 -8.53 16.58
CA ALA A 144 -16.38 -9.45 17.22
C ALA A 144 -16.25 -10.87 16.68
N LYS A 145 -16.08 -11.02 15.36
CA LYS A 145 -15.86 -12.34 14.73
C LYS A 145 -14.56 -12.98 15.20
N ALA A 146 -13.49 -12.20 15.28
CA ALA A 146 -12.20 -12.68 15.75
C ALA A 146 -12.30 -13.16 17.21
N ALA A 147 -12.98 -12.40 18.08
CA ALA A 147 -13.21 -12.77 19.46
C ALA A 147 -14.09 -14.04 19.57
N GLY A 148 -15.14 -14.15 18.73
CA GLY A 148 -15.99 -15.33 18.65
C GLY A 148 -15.20 -16.58 18.23
N ASN A 149 -14.36 -16.47 17.23
CA ASN A 149 -13.52 -17.58 16.77
C ASN A 149 -12.54 -18.04 17.86
N VAL A 150 -11.96 -17.12 18.61
CA VAL A 150 -11.05 -17.44 19.73
C VAL A 150 -11.83 -18.18 20.82
N ARG A 151 -13.05 -17.78 21.17
CA ARG A 151 -13.89 -18.45 22.15
C ARG A 151 -14.27 -19.87 21.71
N ASP A 152 -14.63 -20.04 20.44
CA ASP A 152 -14.99 -21.35 19.89
C ASP A 152 -13.78 -22.29 19.89
N ALA A 153 -12.61 -21.81 19.54
CA ALA A 153 -11.37 -22.60 19.61
C ALA A 153 -11.06 -23.03 21.06
N GLY A 154 -11.31 -22.17 22.04
CA GLY A 154 -11.15 -22.47 23.45
C GLY A 154 -12.14 -23.53 23.96
N LYS A 155 -13.33 -23.59 23.40
CA LYS A 155 -14.37 -24.57 23.79
C LYS A 155 -14.14 -25.96 23.22
N LYS A 156 -13.31 -26.11 22.20
CA LYS A 156 -13.01 -27.41 21.59
C LYS A 156 -11.86 -28.17 22.28
N VAL A 157 -11.29 -27.57 23.28
CA VAL A 157 -10.29 -28.20 24.13
C VAL A 157 -10.93 -28.78 25.35
#